data_e155f32672c12e413d241ef0b332822f
#
_entry.id   e155f32672c12e413d241ef0b332822f
#
_cell.length_a   1.000
_cell.length_b   1.000
_cell.length_c   1.000
_cell.angle_alpha   90.00
_cell.angle_beta   90.00
_cell.angle_gamma   90.00
#
_symmetry.space_group_name_H-M   'P 1'
#
loop_
_entity.id
_entity.type
_entity.pdbx_description
1 polymer ?
#
loop_
_entity_poly.entity_id
_entity_poly.type
_entity_poly.pdbx_seq_one_letter_code
_entity_poly.pdbx_strand_id
1 'polypeptide(L)'
;MDRAYQEFLEEVLWRAKKEGAQYADCRLYPKTETEDIKVENGQITTLNSSFSQGFGVRVLKDGSWGFYASPIVRRNKIREVVERAIRSAEANALIQKEKIVLAPLSENWPKHKVVTYRSEYEKDP
;
A
#
# COMPACT_ATOMS: atom_id res chain seq x y z
N MET A 1 10.76 1.02 13.07
CA MET A 1 10.36 0.14 11.97
C MET A 1 11.52 -0.75 11.57
N ASP A 2 11.21 -1.98 11.24
CA ASP A 2 12.20 -2.94 10.78
C ASP A 2 12.88 -2.46 9.50
N ARG A 3 14.19 -2.63 9.42
CA ARG A 3 14.97 -2.29 8.26
C ARG A 3 14.50 -3.01 6.99
N ALA A 4 14.04 -4.25 7.14
CA ALA A 4 13.53 -5.02 6.02
C ALA A 4 12.29 -4.37 5.39
N TYR A 5 11.41 -3.79 6.19
CA TYR A 5 10.26 -3.08 5.68
C TYR A 5 10.65 -1.78 4.98
N GLN A 6 11.64 -1.10 5.52
CA GLN A 6 12.15 0.11 4.89
C GLN A 6 12.74 -0.20 3.51
N GLU A 7 13.54 -1.23 3.41
CA GLU A 7 14.11 -1.68 2.15
C GLU A 7 13.03 -2.09 1.15
N PHE A 8 11.98 -2.76 1.64
CA PHE A 8 10.84 -3.15 0.82
C PHE A 8 10.15 -1.91 0.22
N LEU A 9 9.87 -0.91 1.04
CA LEU A 9 9.23 0.32 0.57
C LEU A 9 10.10 1.08 -0.43
N GLU A 10 11.40 1.12 -0.18
CA GLU A 10 12.34 1.76 -1.11
C GLU A 10 12.34 1.06 -2.47
N GLU A 11 12.29 -0.26 -2.47
CA GLU A 11 12.25 -1.03 -3.71
C GLU A 11 10.96 -0.79 -4.49
N VAL A 12 9.83 -0.70 -3.79
CA VAL A 12 8.55 -0.38 -4.43
C VAL A 12 8.62 0.98 -5.13
N LEU A 13 9.12 1.99 -4.44
CA LEU A 13 9.21 3.35 -5.00
C LEU A 13 10.20 3.41 -6.16
N TRP A 14 11.30 2.69 -6.04
CA TRP A 14 12.29 2.60 -7.13
C TRP A 14 11.66 1.98 -8.38
N ARG A 15 10.92 0.90 -8.20
CA ARG A 15 10.25 0.21 -9.31
C ARG A 15 9.20 1.11 -9.97
N ALA A 16 8.41 1.81 -9.17
CA ALA A 16 7.39 2.71 -9.69
C ALA A 16 8.01 3.82 -10.53
N LYS A 17 9.10 4.41 -10.07
CA LYS A 17 9.81 5.43 -10.81
C LYS A 17 10.38 4.87 -12.12
N LYS A 18 10.95 3.69 -12.06
CA LYS A 18 11.52 3.01 -13.23
C LYS A 18 10.44 2.73 -14.28
N GLU A 19 9.23 2.42 -13.86
CA GLU A 19 8.09 2.18 -14.75
C GLU A 19 7.43 3.46 -15.24
N GLY A 20 7.96 4.62 -14.89
CA GLY A 20 7.53 5.90 -15.43
C GLY A 20 6.52 6.66 -14.60
N ALA A 21 6.32 6.31 -13.35
CA ALA A 21 5.41 7.05 -12.49
C ALA A 21 5.93 8.47 -12.23
N GLN A 22 5.02 9.45 -12.30
CA GLN A 22 5.31 10.84 -11.93
C GLN A 22 5.39 10.99 -10.42
N TYR A 23 4.62 10.19 -9.72
CA TYR A 23 4.58 10.14 -8.27
C TYR A 23 4.16 8.74 -7.85
N ALA A 24 4.63 8.30 -6.70
CA ALA A 24 4.21 7.03 -6.13
C ALA A 24 4.28 7.07 -4.62
N ASP A 25 3.34 6.39 -3.99
CA ASP A 25 3.45 6.09 -2.57
C ASP A 25 3.06 4.64 -2.31
N CYS A 26 3.54 4.11 -1.22
CA CYS A 26 3.28 2.74 -0.83
C CYS A 26 2.89 2.71 0.63
N ARG A 27 1.83 1.96 0.93
CA ARG A 27 1.40 1.70 2.30
C ARG A 27 1.63 0.24 2.60
N LEU A 28 2.31 0.00 3.70
CA LEU A 28 2.62 -1.34 4.16
C LEU A 28 1.88 -1.60 5.45
N TYR A 29 1.10 -2.67 5.46
CA TYR A 29 0.39 -3.14 6.64
C TYR A 29 1.07 -4.43 7.06
N PRO A 30 1.92 -4.40 8.08
CA PRO A 30 2.54 -5.62 8.58
C PRO A 30 1.48 -6.52 9.20
N LYS A 31 1.85 -7.78 9.38
CA LYS A 31 0.94 -8.78 9.91
C LYS A 31 0.30 -8.32 11.21
N THR A 32 -1.02 -8.29 11.24
CA THR A 32 -1.80 -8.00 12.43
C THR A 32 -2.71 -9.16 12.73
N GLU A 33 -2.97 -9.36 14.02
CA GLU A 33 -3.87 -10.40 14.49
C GLU A 33 -5.10 -9.73 15.09
N THR A 34 -6.26 -10.15 14.65
CA THR A 34 -7.53 -9.70 15.22
C THR A 34 -8.33 -10.88 15.72
N GLU A 35 -9.01 -10.68 16.83
CA GLU A 35 -9.87 -11.70 17.42
C GLU A 35 -11.28 -11.15 17.53
N ASP A 36 -12.23 -11.91 17.02
CA ASP A 36 -13.64 -11.62 17.16
C ASP A 36 -14.28 -12.72 18.01
N ILE A 37 -14.82 -12.33 19.14
CA ILE A 37 -15.51 -13.24 20.04
C ILE A 37 -16.94 -12.80 20.17
N LYS A 38 -17.87 -13.67 19.81
CA LYS A 38 -19.30 -13.41 19.97
C LYS A 38 -19.86 -14.37 21.01
N VAL A 39 -20.52 -13.81 22.01
CA VAL A 39 -21.11 -14.57 23.10
C VAL A 39 -22.62 -14.35 23.10
N GLU A 40 -23.39 -15.43 23.08
CA GLU A 40 -24.84 -15.39 23.15
C GLU A 40 -25.32 -16.38 24.24
N ASN A 41 -26.19 -15.92 25.11
CA ASN A 41 -26.78 -16.75 26.19
C ASN A 41 -25.70 -17.43 27.05
N GLY A 42 -24.59 -16.73 27.30
CA GLY A 42 -23.50 -17.26 28.10
C GLY A 42 -22.63 -18.27 27.39
N GLN A 43 -22.85 -18.49 26.10
CA GLN A 43 -22.06 -19.41 25.30
C GLN A 43 -21.34 -18.67 24.18
N ILE A 44 -20.11 -19.11 23.89
CA ILE A 44 -19.36 -18.56 22.78
C ILE A 44 -19.93 -19.15 21.49
N THR A 45 -20.56 -18.28 20.66
CA THR A 45 -21.14 -18.71 19.39
C THR A 45 -20.20 -18.49 18.23
N THR A 46 -19.27 -17.54 18.36
CA THR A 46 -18.29 -17.25 17.32
C THR A 46 -16.95 -16.92 17.97
N LEU A 47 -15.93 -17.55 17.48
CA LEU A 47 -14.55 -17.24 17.84
C LEU A 47 -13.76 -17.19 16.55
N ASN A 48 -13.41 -16.00 16.11
CA ASN A 48 -12.61 -15.79 14.91
C ASN A 48 -11.30 -15.13 15.27
N SER A 49 -10.24 -15.70 14.72
CA SER A 49 -8.93 -15.09 14.79
C SER A 49 -8.42 -14.95 13.37
N SER A 50 -8.02 -13.75 12.99
CA SER A 50 -7.53 -13.51 11.65
C SER A 50 -6.24 -12.72 11.65
N PHE A 51 -5.42 -12.98 10.64
CA PHE A 51 -4.20 -12.24 10.39
C PHE A 51 -4.40 -11.41 9.15
N SER A 52 -4.03 -10.15 9.23
CA SER A 52 -4.12 -9.22 8.12
C SER A 52 -2.76 -8.63 7.85
N GLN A 53 -2.35 -8.66 6.60
CA GLN A 53 -1.15 -8.00 6.14
C GLN A 53 -1.33 -7.61 4.68
N GLY A 54 -0.51 -6.72 4.20
CA GLY A 54 -0.59 -6.33 2.82
C GLY A 54 0.21 -5.09 2.51
N PHE A 55 0.32 -4.78 1.24
CA PHE A 55 0.86 -3.51 0.82
C PHE A 55 0.08 -3.01 -0.39
N GLY A 56 -0.03 -1.69 -0.48
CA GLY A 56 -0.71 -1.03 -1.57
C GLY A 56 0.18 0.01 -2.20
N VAL A 57 0.12 0.12 -3.52
CA VAL A 57 0.89 1.08 -4.28
C VAL A 57 -0.07 1.99 -5.02
N ARG A 58 0.13 3.29 -4.85
CA ARG A 58 -0.61 4.31 -5.58
C ARG A 58 0.38 5.08 -6.44
N VAL A 59 0.06 5.24 -7.70
CA VAL A 59 0.92 5.95 -8.65
C VAL A 59 0.15 7.02 -9.39
N LEU A 60 0.87 8.05 -9.79
CA LEU A 60 0.36 9.02 -10.74
C LEU A 60 1.16 8.85 -12.03
N LYS A 61 0.46 8.59 -13.11
CA LYS A 61 1.09 8.46 -14.43
C LYS A 61 0.15 8.98 -15.50
N ASP A 62 0.71 9.70 -16.47
CA ASP A 62 -0.06 10.31 -17.56
C ASP A 62 -1.20 11.19 -17.03
N GLY A 63 -1.00 11.81 -15.86
CA GLY A 63 -1.97 12.69 -15.26
C GLY A 63 -3.15 11.98 -14.59
N SER A 64 -3.06 10.70 -14.35
CA SER A 64 -4.13 9.92 -13.69
C SER A 64 -3.59 9.03 -12.59
N TRP A 65 -4.41 8.82 -11.59
CA TRP A 65 -4.09 7.93 -10.48
C TRP A 65 -4.36 6.48 -10.82
N GLY A 66 -3.52 5.61 -10.32
CA GLY A 66 -3.73 4.18 -10.35
C GLY A 66 -3.37 3.57 -9.00
N PHE A 67 -3.97 2.45 -8.69
CA PHE A 67 -3.77 1.77 -7.42
C PHE A 67 -3.86 0.27 -7.59
N TYR A 68 -3.03 -0.44 -6.84
CA TYR A 68 -3.16 -1.88 -6.70
C TYR A 68 -2.60 -2.31 -5.35
N ALA A 69 -3.14 -3.39 -4.80
CA ALA A 69 -2.71 -3.90 -3.50
C ALA A 69 -2.59 -5.41 -3.53
N SER A 70 -1.73 -5.94 -2.67
CA SER A 70 -1.55 -7.37 -2.48
C SER A 70 -1.58 -7.71 -1.00
N PRO A 71 -2.23 -8.81 -0.61
CA PRO A 71 -2.14 -9.29 0.77
C PRO A 71 -0.83 -10.01 1.06
N ILE A 72 -0.02 -10.24 0.03
CA ILE A 72 1.25 -10.94 0.17
C ILE A 72 2.38 -9.93 0.19
N VAL A 73 3.05 -9.81 1.33
CA VAL A 73 4.17 -8.88 1.52
C VAL A 73 5.47 -9.65 1.26
N ARG A 74 5.85 -9.73 -0.01
CA ARG A 74 7.08 -10.40 -0.44
C ARG A 74 7.70 -9.62 -1.59
N ARG A 75 9.01 -9.63 -1.66
CA ARG A 75 9.73 -8.91 -2.71
C ARG A 75 9.35 -9.37 -4.12
N ASN A 76 9.05 -10.65 -4.30
CA ASN A 76 8.66 -11.17 -5.59
C ASN A 76 7.29 -10.69 -6.07
N LYS A 77 6.54 -10.00 -5.20
CA LYS A 77 5.25 -9.42 -5.57
C LYS A 77 5.33 -7.94 -5.94
N ILE A 78 6.44 -7.29 -5.64
CA ILE A 78 6.58 -5.85 -5.88
C ILE A 78 6.39 -5.51 -7.34
N ARG A 79 7.05 -6.23 -8.22
CA ARG A 79 6.95 -5.97 -9.66
C ARG A 79 5.51 -6.05 -10.16
N GLU A 80 4.82 -7.12 -9.80
CA GLU A 80 3.43 -7.33 -10.21
C GLU A 80 2.53 -6.21 -9.72
N VAL A 81 2.64 -5.85 -8.44
CA VAL A 81 1.79 -4.84 -7.84
C VAL A 81 2.05 -3.47 -8.48
N VAL A 82 3.30 -3.11 -8.66
CA VAL A 82 3.66 -1.84 -9.31
C VAL A 82 3.17 -1.80 -10.75
N GLU A 83 3.39 -2.85 -11.52
CA GLU A 83 2.93 -2.90 -12.90
C GLU A 83 1.42 -2.77 -13.01
N ARG A 84 0.67 -3.41 -12.12
CA ARG A 84 -0.79 -3.31 -12.12
C ARG A 84 -1.27 -1.92 -11.72
N ALA A 85 -0.60 -1.28 -10.76
CA ALA A 85 -0.92 0.10 -10.40
C ALA A 85 -0.67 1.05 -11.58
N ILE A 86 0.44 0.86 -12.29
CA ILE A 86 0.77 1.65 -13.47
C ILE A 86 -0.27 1.45 -14.57
N ARG A 87 -0.66 0.22 -14.84
CA ARG A 87 -1.71 -0.07 -15.85
C ARG A 87 -3.04 0.57 -15.48
N SER A 88 -3.38 0.55 -14.19
CA SER A 88 -4.58 1.20 -13.70
C SER A 88 -4.54 2.70 -13.98
N ALA A 89 -3.42 3.35 -13.71
CA ALA A 89 -3.24 4.77 -13.99
C ALA A 89 -3.36 5.06 -15.49
N GLU A 90 -2.70 4.24 -16.31
CA GLU A 90 -2.74 4.41 -17.77
C GLU A 90 -4.15 4.24 -18.33
N ALA A 91 -4.90 3.25 -17.84
CA ALA A 91 -6.27 3.04 -18.25
C ALA A 91 -7.16 4.22 -17.85
N ASN A 92 -7.00 4.74 -16.64
CA ASN A 92 -7.75 5.90 -16.19
C ASN A 92 -7.40 7.16 -17.00
N ALA A 93 -6.16 7.27 -17.43
CA ALA A 93 -5.71 8.41 -18.24
C ALA A 93 -6.43 8.50 -19.58
N LEU A 94 -6.84 7.37 -20.14
CA LEU A 94 -7.55 7.35 -21.42
C LEU A 94 -8.93 8.00 -21.37
N ILE A 95 -9.56 8.00 -20.20
CA ILE A 95 -10.91 8.54 -20.04
C ILE A 95 -10.95 9.82 -19.23
N GLN A 96 -9.85 10.23 -18.63
CA GLN A 96 -9.81 11.42 -17.79
C GLN A 96 -9.67 12.68 -18.64
N LYS A 97 -10.64 13.61 -18.50
CA LYS A 97 -10.64 14.84 -19.27
C LYS A 97 -9.63 15.85 -18.79
N GLU A 98 -9.46 15.96 -17.48
CA GLU A 98 -8.50 16.87 -16.87
C GLU A 98 -7.38 16.07 -16.23
N LYS A 99 -6.16 16.43 -16.57
CA LYS A 99 -5.00 15.75 -16.02
C LYS A 99 -4.61 16.33 -14.67
N ILE A 100 -4.19 15.48 -13.78
CA ILE A 100 -3.70 15.86 -12.47
C ILE A 100 -2.27 16.37 -12.62
N VAL A 101 -2.01 17.54 -12.07
CA VAL A 101 -0.68 18.14 -12.03
C VAL A 101 -0.32 18.36 -10.57
N LEU A 102 0.74 17.70 -10.13
CA LEU A 102 1.22 17.88 -8.78
C LEU A 102 2.10 19.12 -8.66
N ALA A 103 2.17 19.68 -7.46
CA ALA A 103 3.16 20.70 -7.17
C ALA A 103 4.57 20.12 -7.39
N PRO A 104 5.55 20.98 -7.74
CA PRO A 104 6.91 20.49 -7.96
C PRO A 104 7.42 19.70 -6.76
N LEU A 105 7.99 18.53 -7.04
CA LEU A 105 8.58 17.70 -6.03
C LEU A 105 10.04 18.12 -5.79
N SER A 106 10.55 17.78 -4.61
CA SER A 106 11.94 18.07 -4.30
C SER A 106 12.89 17.26 -5.19
N GLU A 107 14.13 17.72 -5.28
CA GLU A 107 15.16 17.05 -6.07
C GLU A 107 15.45 15.63 -5.58
N ASN A 108 15.07 15.34 -4.36
CA ASN A 108 15.30 14.03 -3.74
C ASN A 108 14.21 13.00 -4.03
N TRP A 109 13.32 13.29 -4.96
CA TRP A 109 12.30 12.32 -5.32
C TRP A 109 12.89 11.16 -6.16
N PRO A 110 12.49 9.87 -5.97
CA PRO A 110 11.50 9.46 -4.99
C PRO A 110 12.06 9.47 -3.58
N LYS A 111 11.38 10.21 -2.74
CA LYS A 111 11.74 10.32 -1.35
C LYS A 111 10.92 9.29 -0.59
N HIS A 112 11.57 8.37 0.05
CA HIS A 112 10.83 7.45 0.89
C HIS A 112 10.54 8.11 2.24
N LYS A 113 9.34 7.91 2.69
CA LYS A 113 8.94 8.30 4.02
C LYS A 113 8.30 7.11 4.67
N VAL A 114 8.88 6.67 5.75
CA VAL A 114 8.35 5.53 6.48
C VAL A 114 7.44 6.07 7.57
N VAL A 115 6.18 5.67 7.52
CA VAL A 115 5.20 6.03 8.53
C VAL A 115 4.69 4.74 9.15
N THR A 116 4.87 4.62 10.45
CA THR A 116 4.37 3.49 11.20
C THR A 116 3.09 3.90 11.90
N TYR A 117 2.01 3.19 11.59
CA TYR A 117 0.75 3.37 12.27
C TYR A 117 0.57 2.28 13.30
N ARG A 118 0.26 2.68 14.50
CA ARG A 118 -0.19 1.77 15.53
C ARG A 118 -1.55 2.21 15.98
N SER A 119 -2.51 1.32 15.90
CA SER A 119 -3.81 1.54 16.51
C SER A 119 -3.66 1.41 18.02
N GLU A 120 -4.30 2.27 18.77
CA GLU A 120 -4.31 2.16 20.22
C GLU A 120 -4.98 0.87 20.67
N TYR A 121 -5.87 0.34 19.85
CA TYR A 121 -6.52 -0.94 20.12
C TYR A 121 -5.56 -2.12 20.14
N GLU A 122 -4.46 -2.00 19.46
CA GLU A 122 -3.44 -3.05 19.45
C GLU A 122 -2.67 -3.14 20.75
N LYS A 123 -2.63 -2.04 21.50
CA LYS A 123 -1.92 -1.98 22.77
C LYS A 123 -2.79 -2.45 23.92
N ASP A 124 -4.09 -2.45 23.73
CA ASP A 124 -5.05 -2.58 24.81
C ASP A 124 -6.22 -3.43 24.35
N PRO A 125 -5.97 -4.69 24.15
CA PRO A 125 -7.00 -5.62 23.68
C PRO A 125 -8.11 -5.82 24.69
#